data_29ce9501f6fac024f678451cf2aeb90a
#
_entry.id   29ce9501f6fac024f678451cf2aeb90a
#
_cell.length_a   1.000
_cell.length_b   1.000
_cell.length_c   1.000
_cell.angle_alpha   90.00
_cell.angle_beta   90.00
_cell.angle_gamma   90.00
#
_symmetry.space_group_name_H-M   'P 1'
#
loop_
_entity.id
_entity.type
_entity.pdbx_description
1 polymer ?
#
loop_
_entity_poly.entity_id
_entity_poly.type
_entity_poly.pdbx_seq_one_letter_code
_entity_poly.pdbx_strand_id
1 'polypeptide(L)'
;MSKNWLISLIACAGISSLSLPARGQAVLPYVPELNSEKLELQGLQLLQDAVQLIRFQQYDLALPRAELATQLAPANYDVWFILGSLYVQQEKIDQGIKTLEKAQSLAPEQEGILFRLGEAYFQKEDYETAQEKFEAGLEIKNESPDALFSLGNTYLKLAKFDEAIDAYQEAFQMEATFWPALNNVGLVEYEKGDRNEAISRWESVIKVDGKQAEPKLALAVALFAEGEVDEAIKLGKAALKLDGRYADIKFLQENLWGEQLIKDTREFLNNPQIKKIVSNNKPANPRELPAENQGVPIPQ
;
A
#
# COMPACT_ATOMS: atom_id res chain seq x y z
N MET A 1 89.47 -39.64 -55.36
CA MET A 1 89.12 -38.74 -54.26
C MET A 1 87.78 -39.19 -53.71
N SER A 2 87.84 -39.63 -52.50
CA SER A 2 86.94 -40.32 -51.65
C SER A 2 85.66 -39.54 -51.27
N LYS A 3 84.56 -40.20 -51.16
CA LYS A 3 83.56 -39.83 -50.19
C LYS A 3 82.74 -41.06 -49.72
N ASN A 4 82.98 -41.40 -48.47
CA ASN A 4 82.28 -42.41 -47.72
C ASN A 4 80.87 -42.04 -47.48
N TRP A 5 79.97 -42.94 -47.70
CA TRP A 5 78.56 -42.81 -47.31
C TRP A 5 78.25 -43.86 -46.23
N LEU A 6 78.19 -43.40 -45.03
CA LEU A 6 77.73 -44.20 -43.89
C LEU A 6 76.19 -44.13 -43.82
N ILE A 7 75.55 -45.22 -44.08
CA ILE A 7 74.12 -45.42 -43.86
C ILE A 7 73.93 -45.91 -42.44
N SER A 8 73.38 -45.05 -41.57
CA SER A 8 72.94 -45.45 -40.23
C SER A 8 71.52 -46.05 -40.32
N LEU A 9 71.43 -47.29 -40.07
CA LEU A 9 70.17 -48.01 -39.83
C LEU A 9 69.63 -47.63 -38.47
N ILE A 10 68.60 -46.82 -38.41
CA ILE A 10 67.81 -46.60 -37.19
C ILE A 10 66.78 -47.71 -37.10
N ALA A 11 66.99 -48.58 -36.17
CA ALA A 11 65.99 -49.60 -35.79
C ALA A 11 64.80 -48.92 -35.11
N CYS A 12 63.68 -48.86 -35.81
CA CYS A 12 62.41 -48.48 -35.20
C CYS A 12 61.95 -49.63 -34.25
N ALA A 13 62.21 -49.50 -32.95
CA ALA A 13 61.60 -50.30 -31.95
C ALA A 13 60.12 -49.83 -31.83
N GLY A 14 59.21 -50.64 -32.35
CA GLY A 14 57.74 -50.39 -32.20
C GLY A 14 57.36 -50.46 -30.72
N ILE A 15 57.09 -49.32 -30.16
CA ILE A 15 56.39 -49.22 -28.87
C ILE A 15 54.91 -49.56 -29.12
N SER A 16 54.56 -50.83 -28.95
CA SER A 16 53.13 -51.20 -28.83
C SER A 16 52.56 -50.56 -27.56
N SER A 17 52.02 -49.39 -27.74
CA SER A 17 51.19 -48.76 -26.68
C SER A 17 49.94 -49.65 -26.43
N LEU A 18 49.99 -50.44 -25.37
CA LEU A 18 48.80 -51.03 -24.79
C LEU A 18 47.86 -49.88 -24.40
N SER A 19 46.92 -49.59 -25.28
CA SER A 19 45.79 -48.71 -24.91
C SER A 19 44.97 -49.41 -23.86
N LEU A 20 45.25 -49.09 -22.62
CA LEU A 20 44.32 -49.39 -21.52
C LEU A 20 42.97 -48.75 -21.87
N PRO A 21 41.87 -49.49 -21.85
CA PRO A 21 40.57 -48.90 -22.04
C PRO A 21 40.40 -47.82 -20.98
N ALA A 22 40.32 -46.55 -21.40
CA ALA A 22 39.90 -45.48 -20.53
C ALA A 22 38.51 -45.86 -20.03
N ARG A 23 38.42 -46.34 -18.81
CA ARG A 23 37.14 -46.42 -18.11
C ARG A 23 36.70 -44.98 -17.88
N GLY A 24 35.97 -44.46 -18.82
CA GLY A 24 35.22 -43.23 -18.60
C GLY A 24 34.27 -43.50 -17.44
N GLN A 25 34.64 -43.03 -16.27
CA GLN A 25 33.63 -42.87 -15.22
C GLN A 25 32.61 -41.93 -15.79
N ALA A 26 31.45 -42.43 -16.20
CA ALA A 26 30.31 -41.60 -16.47
C ALA A 26 30.01 -40.91 -15.13
N VAL A 27 30.39 -39.64 -15.04
CA VAL A 27 29.93 -38.79 -13.95
C VAL A 27 28.43 -38.68 -14.17
N LEU A 28 27.67 -39.57 -13.55
CA LEU A 28 26.24 -39.37 -13.51
C LEU A 28 26.03 -38.04 -12.81
N PRO A 29 25.32 -37.09 -13.48
CA PRO A 29 25.06 -35.82 -12.84
C PRO A 29 24.38 -36.12 -11.51
N TYR A 30 24.99 -35.68 -10.43
CA TYR A 30 24.35 -35.72 -9.12
C TYR A 30 23.10 -34.85 -9.23
N VAL A 31 21.96 -35.45 -9.35
CA VAL A 31 20.69 -34.77 -9.23
C VAL A 31 20.40 -34.76 -7.72
N PRO A 32 20.54 -33.62 -7.05
CA PRO A 32 20.19 -33.55 -5.65
C PRO A 32 18.71 -33.93 -5.49
N GLU A 33 18.41 -34.84 -4.60
CA GLU A 33 17.02 -35.12 -4.22
C GLU A 33 16.47 -33.82 -3.63
N LEU A 34 15.51 -33.23 -4.34
CA LEU A 34 14.78 -32.05 -3.86
C LEU A 34 13.89 -32.50 -2.72
N ASN A 35 14.28 -32.17 -1.50
CA ASN A 35 13.45 -32.39 -0.32
C ASN A 35 12.43 -31.23 -0.26
N SER A 36 11.17 -31.50 -0.62
CA SER A 36 10.08 -30.52 -0.65
C SER A 36 9.85 -29.84 0.70
N GLU A 37 9.95 -30.59 1.80
CA GLU A 37 9.80 -30.06 3.16
C GLU A 37 10.90 -29.04 3.48
N LYS A 38 12.14 -29.34 3.10
CA LYS A 38 13.26 -28.42 3.30
C LYS A 38 13.13 -27.16 2.44
N LEU A 39 12.61 -27.29 1.21
CA LEU A 39 12.34 -26.13 0.33
C LEU A 39 11.24 -25.26 0.91
N GLU A 40 10.17 -25.86 1.42
CA GLU A 40 9.07 -25.14 2.06
C GLU A 40 9.57 -24.37 3.28
N LEU A 41 10.36 -24.98 4.16
CA LEU A 41 10.96 -24.29 5.31
C LEU A 41 11.83 -23.10 4.87
N GLN A 42 12.61 -23.24 3.80
CA GLN A 42 13.38 -22.12 3.24
C GLN A 42 12.48 -21.04 2.69
N GLY A 43 11.38 -21.40 2.04
CA GLY A 43 10.36 -20.45 1.55
C GLY A 43 9.74 -19.64 2.70
N LEU A 44 9.37 -20.31 3.80
CA LEU A 44 8.82 -19.64 4.98
C LEU A 44 9.85 -18.73 5.67
N GLN A 45 11.12 -19.09 5.64
CA GLN A 45 12.19 -18.22 6.16
C GLN A 45 12.36 -16.96 5.32
N LEU A 46 12.32 -17.09 3.98
CA LEU A 46 12.32 -15.92 3.07
C LEU A 46 11.08 -15.04 3.26
N LEU A 47 9.92 -15.63 3.56
CA LEU A 47 8.72 -14.88 3.90
C LEU A 47 8.94 -14.05 5.17
N GLN A 48 9.52 -14.61 6.21
CA GLN A 48 9.83 -13.88 7.45
C GLN A 48 10.78 -12.71 7.18
N ASP A 49 11.82 -12.94 6.38
CA ASP A 49 12.76 -11.89 5.96
C ASP A 49 12.03 -10.77 5.19
N ALA A 50 11.13 -11.14 4.26
CA ALA A 50 10.33 -10.18 3.50
C ALA A 50 9.44 -9.34 4.43
N VAL A 51 8.76 -9.97 5.39
CA VAL A 51 7.91 -9.27 6.39
C VAL A 51 8.73 -8.29 7.23
N GLN A 52 9.95 -8.66 7.63
CA GLN A 52 10.82 -7.72 8.34
C GLN A 52 11.21 -6.52 7.46
N LEU A 53 11.57 -6.76 6.21
CA LEU A 53 11.91 -5.68 5.28
C LEU A 53 10.72 -4.73 5.03
N ILE A 54 9.50 -5.27 4.95
CA ILE A 54 8.27 -4.48 4.85
C ILE A 54 8.12 -3.55 6.06
N ARG A 55 8.37 -4.03 7.28
CA ARG A 55 8.31 -3.22 8.50
C ARG A 55 9.29 -2.04 8.48
N PHE A 56 10.43 -2.20 7.79
CA PHE A 56 11.42 -1.13 7.57
C PHE A 56 11.20 -0.36 6.25
N GLN A 57 10.05 -0.55 5.59
CA GLN A 57 9.69 0.09 4.31
C GLN A 57 10.69 -0.20 3.17
N GLN A 58 11.46 -1.28 3.28
CA GLN A 58 12.44 -1.72 2.28
C GLN A 58 11.78 -2.63 1.22
N TYR A 59 10.78 -2.11 0.52
CA TYR A 59 9.91 -2.87 -0.38
C TYR A 59 10.68 -3.50 -1.54
N ASP A 60 11.67 -2.81 -2.11
CA ASP A 60 12.50 -3.31 -3.21
C ASP A 60 13.33 -4.54 -2.81
N LEU A 61 13.69 -4.66 -1.54
CA LEU A 61 14.40 -5.81 -1.00
C LEU A 61 13.45 -6.92 -0.55
N ALA A 62 12.22 -6.58 -0.15
CA ALA A 62 11.20 -7.53 0.25
C ALA A 62 10.64 -8.31 -0.94
N LEU A 63 10.40 -7.63 -2.07
CA LEU A 63 9.74 -8.20 -3.24
C LEU A 63 10.42 -9.47 -3.77
N PRO A 64 11.73 -9.49 -4.11
CA PRO A 64 12.36 -10.71 -4.62
C PRO A 64 12.38 -11.87 -3.62
N ARG A 65 12.37 -11.59 -2.30
CA ARG A 65 12.25 -12.62 -1.27
C ARG A 65 10.86 -13.24 -1.23
N ALA A 66 9.82 -12.40 -1.31
CA ALA A 66 8.45 -12.87 -1.38
C ALA A 66 8.19 -13.67 -2.67
N GLU A 67 8.72 -13.22 -3.82
CA GLU A 67 8.63 -13.96 -5.08
C GLU A 67 9.30 -15.34 -5.00
N LEU A 68 10.49 -15.43 -4.41
CA LEU A 68 11.16 -16.72 -4.21
C LEU A 68 10.43 -17.59 -3.20
N ALA A 69 9.86 -17.00 -2.14
CA ALA A 69 9.06 -17.72 -1.16
C ALA A 69 7.85 -18.43 -1.81
N THR A 70 7.17 -17.80 -2.78
CA THR A 70 6.05 -18.44 -3.49
C THR A 70 6.49 -19.63 -4.35
N GLN A 71 7.71 -19.63 -4.84
CA GLN A 71 8.27 -20.75 -5.62
C GLN A 71 8.65 -21.94 -4.72
N LEU A 72 9.11 -21.67 -3.50
CA LEU A 72 9.59 -22.69 -2.57
C LEU A 72 8.47 -23.26 -1.68
N ALA A 73 7.45 -22.47 -1.37
CA ALA A 73 6.31 -22.86 -0.53
C ALA A 73 4.96 -22.57 -1.22
N PRO A 74 4.69 -23.08 -2.44
CA PRO A 74 3.54 -22.69 -3.26
C PRO A 74 2.18 -23.11 -2.69
N ALA A 75 2.15 -24.04 -1.73
CA ALA A 75 0.93 -24.50 -1.05
C ALA A 75 0.57 -23.63 0.17
N ASN A 76 1.48 -22.81 0.67
CA ASN A 76 1.23 -21.93 1.80
C ASN A 76 0.62 -20.61 1.32
N TYR A 77 -0.56 -20.23 1.85
CA TYR A 77 -1.28 -19.03 1.44
C TYR A 77 -0.57 -17.73 1.87
N ASP A 78 0.17 -17.73 2.99
CA ASP A 78 0.82 -16.53 3.51
C ASP A 78 1.86 -15.98 2.54
N VAL A 79 2.58 -16.85 1.80
CA VAL A 79 3.57 -16.38 0.82
C VAL A 79 2.92 -15.63 -0.34
N TRP A 80 1.73 -16.08 -0.77
CA TRP A 80 0.95 -15.41 -1.79
C TRP A 80 0.29 -14.14 -1.27
N PHE A 81 -0.20 -14.16 -0.03
CA PHE A 81 -0.78 -13.00 0.63
C PHE A 81 0.22 -11.85 0.77
N ILE A 82 1.42 -12.15 1.28
CA ILE A 82 2.47 -11.12 1.44
C ILE A 82 2.95 -10.61 0.08
N LEU A 83 3.16 -11.49 -0.90
CA LEU A 83 3.55 -11.07 -2.25
C LEU A 83 2.47 -10.19 -2.90
N GLY A 84 1.21 -10.59 -2.83
CA GLY A 84 0.09 -9.82 -3.37
C GLY A 84 -0.06 -8.47 -2.68
N SER A 85 0.11 -8.43 -1.35
CA SER A 85 0.10 -7.18 -0.58
C SER A 85 1.23 -6.23 -0.98
N LEU A 86 2.43 -6.76 -1.27
CA LEU A 86 3.55 -5.98 -1.78
C LEU A 86 3.27 -5.39 -3.16
N TYR A 87 2.64 -6.15 -4.05
CA TYR A 87 2.26 -5.64 -5.37
C TYR A 87 1.24 -4.50 -5.25
N VAL A 88 0.21 -4.65 -4.40
CA VAL A 88 -0.76 -3.57 -4.13
C VAL A 88 -0.06 -2.34 -3.57
N GLN A 89 0.85 -2.52 -2.60
CA GLN A 89 1.63 -1.41 -2.01
C GLN A 89 2.52 -0.68 -3.01
N GLN A 90 2.97 -1.37 -4.07
CA GLN A 90 3.76 -0.80 -5.16
C GLN A 90 2.90 -0.31 -6.34
N GLU A 91 1.59 -0.15 -6.14
CA GLU A 91 0.63 0.29 -7.17
C GLU A 91 0.52 -0.66 -8.39
N LYS A 92 1.02 -1.89 -8.25
CA LYS A 92 0.90 -2.97 -9.25
C LYS A 92 -0.41 -3.74 -9.04
N ILE A 93 -1.54 -3.04 -9.12
CA ILE A 93 -2.83 -3.50 -8.61
C ILE A 93 -3.29 -4.81 -9.25
N ASP A 94 -3.23 -4.94 -10.58
CA ASP A 94 -3.66 -6.18 -11.26
C ASP A 94 -2.81 -7.40 -10.89
N GLN A 95 -1.48 -7.21 -10.67
CA GLN A 95 -0.62 -8.27 -10.18
C GLN A 95 -0.95 -8.62 -8.73
N GLY A 96 -1.24 -7.62 -7.91
CA GLY A 96 -1.68 -7.78 -6.53
C GLY A 96 -2.96 -8.61 -6.44
N ILE A 97 -3.99 -8.23 -7.17
CA ILE A 97 -5.27 -8.94 -7.21
C ILE A 97 -5.06 -10.41 -7.59
N LYS A 98 -4.41 -10.67 -8.73
CA LYS A 98 -4.16 -12.05 -9.19
C LYS A 98 -3.42 -12.90 -8.16
N THR A 99 -2.47 -12.30 -7.45
CA THR A 99 -1.67 -12.99 -6.44
C THR A 99 -2.47 -13.23 -5.16
N LEU A 100 -3.30 -12.26 -4.75
CA LEU A 100 -4.21 -12.39 -3.60
C LEU A 100 -5.34 -13.40 -3.88
N GLU A 101 -5.86 -13.47 -5.10
CA GLU A 101 -6.82 -14.51 -5.51
C GLU A 101 -6.21 -15.91 -5.40
N LYS A 102 -4.92 -16.05 -5.68
CA LYS A 102 -4.20 -17.32 -5.41
C LYS A 102 -4.14 -17.61 -3.92
N ALA A 103 -3.87 -16.64 -3.06
CA ALA A 103 -3.93 -16.79 -1.61
C ALA A 103 -5.35 -17.19 -1.17
N GLN A 104 -6.39 -16.52 -1.67
CA GLN A 104 -7.79 -16.83 -1.38
C GLN A 104 -8.16 -18.26 -1.78
N SER A 105 -7.67 -18.74 -2.93
CA SER A 105 -7.94 -20.12 -3.38
C SER A 105 -7.36 -21.19 -2.45
N LEU A 106 -6.30 -20.86 -1.71
CA LEU A 106 -5.63 -21.74 -0.73
C LEU A 106 -6.26 -21.63 0.67
N ALA A 107 -6.78 -20.47 1.02
CA ALA A 107 -7.36 -20.18 2.33
C ALA A 107 -8.60 -19.27 2.18
N PRO A 108 -9.75 -19.80 1.75
CA PRO A 108 -10.94 -19.01 1.43
C PRO A 108 -11.60 -18.32 2.62
N GLU A 109 -11.39 -18.84 3.83
CA GLU A 109 -11.97 -18.32 5.08
C GLU A 109 -11.00 -17.38 5.84
N GLN A 110 -9.93 -16.92 5.19
CA GLN A 110 -9.02 -15.96 5.78
C GLN A 110 -9.49 -14.52 5.48
N GLU A 111 -10.08 -13.88 6.51
CA GLU A 111 -10.63 -12.52 6.43
C GLU A 111 -9.61 -11.49 5.94
N GLY A 112 -8.35 -11.60 6.38
CA GLY A 112 -7.28 -10.68 5.99
C GLY A 112 -7.01 -10.67 4.48
N ILE A 113 -7.19 -11.81 3.80
CA ILE A 113 -7.06 -11.88 2.34
C ILE A 113 -8.22 -11.14 1.67
N LEU A 114 -9.44 -11.32 2.19
CA LEU A 114 -10.64 -10.67 1.66
C LEU A 114 -10.56 -9.16 1.84
N PHE A 115 -10.13 -8.68 3.02
CA PHE A 115 -9.93 -7.25 3.25
C PHE A 115 -8.88 -6.67 2.30
N ARG A 116 -7.77 -7.39 2.09
CA ARG A 116 -6.72 -6.93 1.18
C ARG A 116 -7.16 -6.93 -0.28
N LEU A 117 -7.99 -7.89 -0.70
CA LEU A 117 -8.64 -7.87 -2.02
C LEU A 117 -9.60 -6.70 -2.13
N GLY A 118 -10.41 -6.43 -1.11
CA GLY A 118 -11.29 -5.26 -1.07
C GLY A 118 -10.51 -3.96 -1.28
N GLU A 119 -9.40 -3.76 -0.57
CA GLU A 119 -8.52 -2.60 -0.76
C GLU A 119 -7.94 -2.52 -2.19
N ALA A 120 -7.53 -3.66 -2.76
CA ALA A 120 -6.98 -3.70 -4.11
C ALA A 120 -8.04 -3.36 -5.18
N TYR A 121 -9.26 -3.88 -5.04
CA TYR A 121 -10.36 -3.54 -5.93
C TYR A 121 -10.82 -2.09 -5.75
N PHE A 122 -10.81 -1.56 -4.53
CA PHE A 122 -11.07 -0.14 -4.27
C PHE A 122 -10.05 0.76 -4.99
N GLN A 123 -8.75 0.43 -4.92
CA GLN A 123 -7.70 1.16 -5.65
C GLN A 123 -7.82 1.03 -7.17
N LYS A 124 -8.42 -0.07 -7.64
CA LYS A 124 -8.76 -0.28 -9.05
C LYS A 124 -10.01 0.47 -9.50
N GLU A 125 -10.69 1.13 -8.57
CA GLU A 125 -12.00 1.78 -8.76
C GLU A 125 -13.15 0.80 -9.10
N ASP A 126 -12.96 -0.50 -8.85
CA ASP A 126 -14.00 -1.53 -8.94
C ASP A 126 -14.69 -1.64 -7.56
N TYR A 127 -15.54 -0.65 -7.27
CA TYR A 127 -16.13 -0.47 -5.94
C TYR A 127 -17.17 -1.56 -5.62
N GLU A 128 -17.88 -2.10 -6.61
CA GLU A 128 -18.82 -3.19 -6.42
C GLU A 128 -18.10 -4.45 -5.93
N THR A 129 -17.01 -4.83 -6.59
CA THR A 129 -16.20 -5.99 -6.16
C THR A 129 -15.51 -5.71 -4.82
N ALA A 130 -15.05 -4.48 -4.56
CA ALA A 130 -14.47 -4.10 -3.28
C ALA A 130 -15.49 -4.29 -2.14
N GLN A 131 -16.73 -3.84 -2.32
CA GLN A 131 -17.83 -4.05 -1.37
C GLN A 131 -18.01 -5.54 -1.05
N GLU A 132 -18.17 -6.39 -2.10
CA GLU A 132 -18.34 -7.84 -1.91
C GLU A 132 -17.20 -8.45 -1.08
N LYS A 133 -15.97 -8.02 -1.31
CA LYS A 133 -14.81 -8.55 -0.58
C LYS A 133 -14.78 -8.09 0.87
N PHE A 134 -15.08 -6.82 1.17
CA PHE A 134 -15.15 -6.32 2.53
C PHE A 134 -16.31 -6.96 3.30
N GLU A 135 -17.50 -7.05 2.71
CA GLU A 135 -18.66 -7.71 3.33
C GLU A 135 -18.35 -9.17 3.66
N ALA A 136 -17.81 -9.95 2.71
CA ALA A 136 -17.43 -11.34 2.94
C ALA A 136 -16.37 -11.49 4.04
N GLY A 137 -15.40 -10.56 4.12
CA GLY A 137 -14.42 -10.57 5.20
C GLY A 137 -15.03 -10.26 6.56
N LEU A 138 -15.97 -9.33 6.63
CA LEU A 138 -16.68 -8.94 7.86
C LEU A 138 -17.68 -10.02 8.32
N GLU A 139 -18.23 -10.84 7.42
CA GLU A 139 -19.02 -12.02 7.79
C GLU A 139 -18.17 -13.05 8.56
N ILE A 140 -16.87 -13.17 8.25
CA ILE A 140 -15.96 -14.07 8.96
C ILE A 140 -15.49 -13.42 10.27
N LYS A 141 -15.14 -12.14 10.23
CA LYS A 141 -14.66 -11.37 11.38
C LYS A 141 -15.27 -9.97 11.36
N ASN A 142 -16.31 -9.80 12.15
CA ASN A 142 -17.06 -8.54 12.25
C ASN A 142 -16.35 -7.45 13.08
N GLU A 143 -15.40 -7.80 13.93
CA GLU A 143 -14.69 -6.87 14.80
C GLU A 143 -13.43 -6.30 14.12
N SER A 144 -13.61 -5.49 13.07
CA SER A 144 -12.52 -4.84 12.35
C SER A 144 -12.89 -3.39 12.01
N PRO A 145 -12.52 -2.41 12.86
CA PRO A 145 -12.79 -0.99 12.60
C PRO A 145 -12.21 -0.51 11.26
N ASP A 146 -10.99 -0.96 10.91
CA ASP A 146 -10.34 -0.61 9.64
C ASP A 146 -11.11 -1.16 8.43
N ALA A 147 -11.62 -2.39 8.51
CA ALA A 147 -12.41 -2.99 7.43
C ALA A 147 -13.77 -2.29 7.27
N LEU A 148 -14.45 -1.98 8.38
CA LEU A 148 -15.68 -1.20 8.38
C LEU A 148 -15.48 0.20 7.82
N PHE A 149 -14.37 0.86 8.16
CA PHE A 149 -14.01 2.15 7.60
C PHE A 149 -13.78 2.07 6.09
N SER A 150 -13.07 1.05 5.62
CA SER A 150 -12.80 0.82 4.20
C SER A 150 -14.09 0.47 3.43
N LEU A 151 -15.01 -0.29 4.05
CA LEU A 151 -16.33 -0.56 3.52
C LEU A 151 -17.16 0.72 3.44
N GLY A 152 -17.11 1.57 4.47
CA GLY A 152 -17.75 2.90 4.47
C GLY A 152 -17.25 3.79 3.33
N ASN A 153 -15.93 3.81 3.09
CA ASN A 153 -15.33 4.49 1.94
C ASN A 153 -15.86 3.93 0.61
N THR A 154 -16.02 2.61 0.54
CA THR A 154 -16.54 1.92 -0.65
C THR A 154 -18.00 2.28 -0.91
N TYR A 155 -18.85 2.26 0.13
CA TYR A 155 -20.24 2.71 0.04
C TYR A 155 -20.35 4.17 -0.38
N LEU A 156 -19.49 5.04 0.15
CA LEU A 156 -19.46 6.45 -0.25
C LEU A 156 -19.17 6.61 -1.76
N LYS A 157 -18.20 5.85 -2.29
CA LYS A 157 -17.89 5.83 -3.74
C LYS A 157 -19.04 5.29 -4.59
N LEU A 158 -19.85 4.40 -4.05
CA LEU A 158 -21.07 3.87 -4.68
C LEU A 158 -22.29 4.77 -4.48
N ALA A 159 -22.15 5.93 -3.81
CA ALA A 159 -23.25 6.82 -3.41
C ALA A 159 -24.31 6.15 -2.52
N LYS A 160 -23.93 5.10 -1.80
CA LYS A 160 -24.72 4.42 -0.78
C LYS A 160 -24.50 5.11 0.57
N PHE A 161 -25.09 6.30 0.70
CA PHE A 161 -24.76 7.22 1.80
C PHE A 161 -25.19 6.72 3.17
N ASP A 162 -26.36 6.08 3.28
CA ASP A 162 -26.84 5.57 4.56
C ASP A 162 -25.98 4.40 5.04
N GLU A 163 -25.65 3.46 4.14
CA GLU A 163 -24.77 2.34 4.44
C GLU A 163 -23.34 2.82 4.80
N ALA A 164 -22.85 3.88 4.16
CA ALA A 164 -21.56 4.48 4.51
C ALA A 164 -21.57 5.05 5.94
N ILE A 165 -22.62 5.77 6.32
CA ILE A 165 -22.78 6.30 7.67
C ILE A 165 -22.81 5.18 8.70
N ASP A 166 -23.60 4.12 8.45
CA ASP A 166 -23.72 2.98 9.37
C ASP A 166 -22.36 2.30 9.58
N ALA A 167 -21.62 2.01 8.50
CA ALA A 167 -20.31 1.37 8.58
C ALA A 167 -19.28 2.24 9.34
N TYR A 168 -19.23 3.55 9.08
CA TYR A 168 -18.35 4.46 9.81
C TYR A 168 -18.74 4.60 11.29
N GLN A 169 -20.03 4.65 11.60
CA GLN A 169 -20.49 4.71 12.99
C GLN A 169 -20.15 3.45 13.74
N GLU A 170 -20.28 2.28 13.13
CA GLU A 170 -19.90 1.01 13.74
C GLU A 170 -18.38 0.96 13.99
N ALA A 171 -17.55 1.38 13.04
CA ALA A 171 -16.11 1.50 13.23
C ALA A 171 -15.76 2.42 14.41
N PHE A 172 -16.42 3.58 14.53
CA PHE A 172 -16.19 4.52 15.63
C PHE A 172 -16.70 3.97 16.98
N GLN A 173 -17.79 3.20 16.99
CA GLN A 173 -18.31 2.57 18.23
C GLN A 173 -17.34 1.50 18.75
N MET A 174 -16.66 0.76 17.85
CA MET A 174 -15.65 -0.22 18.24
C MET A 174 -14.38 0.46 18.79
N GLU A 175 -13.99 1.58 18.19
CA GLU A 175 -12.81 2.34 18.60
C GLU A 175 -13.12 3.84 18.65
N ALA A 176 -13.46 4.35 19.84
CA ALA A 176 -13.85 5.75 20.04
C ALA A 176 -12.74 6.78 19.75
N THR A 177 -11.48 6.33 19.61
CA THR A 177 -10.35 7.15 19.21
C THR A 177 -10.17 7.19 17.68
N PHE A 178 -10.91 6.37 16.94
CA PHE A 178 -10.84 6.29 15.48
C PHE A 178 -11.61 7.45 14.83
N TRP A 179 -11.12 8.66 15.10
CA TRP A 179 -11.73 9.92 14.63
C TRP A 179 -11.94 9.98 13.10
N PRO A 180 -11.15 9.30 12.19
CA PRO A 180 -11.40 9.35 10.76
C PRO A 180 -12.81 8.85 10.38
N ALA A 181 -13.31 7.83 11.08
CA ALA A 181 -14.65 7.32 10.82
C ALA A 181 -15.72 8.40 11.12
N LEU A 182 -15.66 9.05 12.28
CA LEU A 182 -16.60 10.12 12.62
C LEU A 182 -16.45 11.34 11.70
N ASN A 183 -15.23 11.66 11.28
CA ASN A 183 -14.99 12.70 10.27
C ASN A 183 -15.71 12.39 8.96
N ASN A 184 -15.61 11.14 8.50
CA ASN A 184 -16.22 10.72 7.24
C ASN A 184 -17.74 10.65 7.32
N VAL A 185 -18.33 10.35 8.49
CA VAL A 185 -19.77 10.56 8.69
C VAL A 185 -20.14 12.00 8.36
N GLY A 186 -19.39 12.98 8.86
CA GLY A 186 -19.64 14.40 8.54
C GLY A 186 -19.50 14.71 7.05
N LEU A 187 -18.53 14.10 6.34
CA LEU A 187 -18.40 14.27 4.89
C LEU A 187 -19.65 13.78 4.16
N VAL A 188 -20.17 12.61 4.54
CA VAL A 188 -21.36 12.02 3.92
C VAL A 188 -22.61 12.85 4.26
N GLU A 189 -22.81 13.23 5.52
CA GLU A 189 -23.94 14.07 5.95
C GLU A 189 -23.96 15.41 5.18
N TYR A 190 -22.78 16.00 4.93
CA TYR A 190 -22.68 17.24 4.16
C TYR A 190 -23.13 17.04 2.70
N GLU A 191 -22.71 15.95 2.05
CA GLU A 191 -23.12 15.63 0.67
C GLU A 191 -24.63 15.32 0.58
N LYS A 192 -25.23 14.76 1.62
CA LYS A 192 -26.70 14.57 1.72
C LYS A 192 -27.45 15.88 1.89
N GLY A 193 -26.77 16.98 2.26
CA GLY A 193 -27.35 18.26 2.60
C GLY A 193 -27.68 18.45 4.07
N ASP A 194 -27.34 17.49 4.92
CA ASP A 194 -27.56 17.49 6.38
C ASP A 194 -26.42 18.27 7.08
N ARG A 195 -26.30 19.56 6.74
CA ARG A 195 -25.15 20.40 7.14
C ARG A 195 -25.00 20.55 8.65
N ASN A 196 -26.11 20.65 9.39
CA ASN A 196 -26.07 20.81 10.84
C ASN A 196 -25.48 19.57 11.52
N GLU A 197 -25.85 18.39 11.05
CA GLU A 197 -25.32 17.11 11.51
C GLU A 197 -23.82 17.03 11.19
N ALA A 198 -23.42 17.36 9.97
CA ALA A 198 -22.00 17.38 9.57
C ALA A 198 -21.17 18.31 10.47
N ILE A 199 -21.66 19.54 10.74
CA ILE A 199 -21.02 20.48 11.66
C ILE A 199 -20.85 19.86 13.05
N SER A 200 -21.92 19.24 13.59
CA SER A 200 -21.90 18.59 14.90
C SER A 200 -20.87 17.44 14.98
N ARG A 201 -20.72 16.66 13.87
CA ARG A 201 -19.70 15.59 13.79
C ARG A 201 -18.29 16.17 13.86
N TRP A 202 -17.98 17.17 13.01
CA TRP A 202 -16.64 17.77 12.99
C TRP A 202 -16.30 18.52 14.29
N GLU A 203 -17.25 19.19 14.93
CA GLU A 203 -17.07 19.74 16.29
C GLU A 203 -16.71 18.66 17.31
N SER A 204 -17.36 17.51 17.22
CA SER A 204 -17.09 16.36 18.09
C SER A 204 -15.71 15.79 17.86
N VAL A 205 -15.29 15.61 16.61
CA VAL A 205 -13.92 15.18 16.25
C VAL A 205 -12.88 16.16 16.81
N ILE A 206 -13.09 17.46 16.63
CA ILE A 206 -12.15 18.50 17.10
C ILE A 206 -12.05 18.52 18.64
N LYS A 207 -13.13 18.16 19.37
CA LYS A 207 -13.09 18.02 20.83
C LYS A 207 -12.26 16.80 21.26
N VAL A 208 -12.28 15.70 20.48
CA VAL A 208 -11.48 14.50 20.74
C VAL A 208 -10.00 14.75 20.41
N ASP A 209 -9.73 15.23 19.21
CA ASP A 209 -8.38 15.59 18.77
C ASP A 209 -8.34 16.92 18.01
N GLY A 210 -8.04 17.97 18.75
CA GLY A 210 -7.94 19.31 18.18
C GLY A 210 -6.68 19.57 17.34
N LYS A 211 -5.90 18.56 16.97
CA LYS A 211 -4.68 18.72 16.14
C LYS A 211 -4.92 18.29 14.67
N GLN A 212 -6.09 17.78 14.35
CA GLN A 212 -6.40 17.34 13.00
C GLN A 212 -6.79 18.52 12.10
N ALA A 213 -6.17 18.59 10.91
CA ALA A 213 -6.40 19.67 9.95
C ALA A 213 -7.72 19.49 9.20
N GLU A 214 -8.03 18.26 8.81
CA GLU A 214 -9.18 17.95 7.97
C GLU A 214 -10.52 18.35 8.58
N PRO A 215 -10.91 17.85 9.76
CA PRO A 215 -12.21 18.21 10.37
C PRO A 215 -12.32 19.71 10.65
N LYS A 216 -11.20 20.39 10.94
CA LYS A 216 -11.20 21.85 11.09
C LYS A 216 -11.47 22.58 9.80
N LEU A 217 -10.88 22.12 8.68
CA LEU A 217 -11.16 22.76 7.40
C LEU A 217 -12.58 22.48 6.94
N ALA A 218 -13.06 21.23 7.09
CA ALA A 218 -14.43 20.87 6.74
C ALA A 218 -15.43 21.69 7.52
N LEU A 219 -15.26 21.82 8.84
CA LEU A 219 -16.08 22.70 9.69
C LEU A 219 -15.98 24.17 9.25
N ALA A 220 -14.79 24.67 8.95
CA ALA A 220 -14.62 26.05 8.48
C ALA A 220 -15.38 26.31 7.18
N VAL A 221 -15.34 25.38 6.23
CA VAL A 221 -16.08 25.49 4.96
C VAL A 221 -17.59 25.47 5.20
N ALA A 222 -18.06 24.57 6.06
CA ALA A 222 -19.48 24.48 6.38
C ALA A 222 -19.99 25.77 7.07
N LEU A 223 -19.28 26.28 8.07
CA LEU A 223 -19.64 27.53 8.76
C LEU A 223 -19.61 28.73 7.80
N PHE A 224 -18.65 28.75 6.87
CA PHE A 224 -18.59 29.80 5.84
C PHE A 224 -19.83 29.76 4.93
N ALA A 225 -20.27 28.58 4.54
CA ALA A 225 -21.47 28.40 3.72
C ALA A 225 -22.76 28.80 4.48
N GLU A 226 -22.77 28.68 5.82
CA GLU A 226 -23.89 29.15 6.68
C GLU A 226 -23.79 30.66 7.03
N GLY A 227 -22.71 31.36 6.59
CA GLY A 227 -22.53 32.79 6.81
C GLY A 227 -21.78 33.16 8.10
N GLU A 228 -21.31 32.17 8.87
CA GLU A 228 -20.51 32.36 10.09
C GLU A 228 -19.03 32.66 9.73
N VAL A 229 -18.83 33.77 9.00
CA VAL A 229 -17.57 34.07 8.28
C VAL A 229 -16.37 34.20 9.23
N ASP A 230 -16.52 34.86 10.37
CA ASP A 230 -15.41 35.14 11.29
C ASP A 230 -14.84 33.86 11.90
N GLU A 231 -15.72 32.96 12.39
CA GLU A 231 -15.29 31.70 12.97
C GLU A 231 -14.74 30.76 11.89
N ALA A 232 -15.36 30.73 10.71
CA ALA A 232 -14.88 29.99 9.56
C ALA A 232 -13.44 30.37 9.18
N ILE A 233 -13.16 31.67 9.09
CA ILE A 233 -11.81 32.16 8.77
C ILE A 233 -10.81 31.78 9.86
N LYS A 234 -11.17 31.86 11.12
CA LYS A 234 -10.29 31.50 12.24
C LYS A 234 -9.94 29.99 12.21
N LEU A 235 -10.93 29.13 12.01
CA LEU A 235 -10.74 27.67 11.91
C LEU A 235 -9.95 27.30 10.65
N GLY A 236 -10.29 27.87 9.50
CA GLY A 236 -9.56 27.60 8.25
C GLY A 236 -8.10 28.02 8.31
N LYS A 237 -7.79 29.18 8.94
CA LYS A 237 -6.40 29.57 9.21
C LYS A 237 -5.67 28.56 10.09
N ALA A 238 -6.35 28.03 11.11
CA ALA A 238 -5.77 27.03 11.98
C ALA A 238 -5.53 25.70 11.25
N ALA A 239 -6.50 25.26 10.44
CA ALA A 239 -6.38 24.04 9.64
C ALA A 239 -5.22 24.12 8.63
N LEU A 240 -5.16 25.17 7.82
CA LEU A 240 -4.13 25.36 6.82
C LEU A 240 -2.73 25.59 7.40
N LYS A 241 -2.64 26.04 8.65
CA LYS A 241 -1.37 26.11 9.38
C LYS A 241 -0.91 24.73 9.88
N LEU A 242 -1.85 23.84 10.22
CA LEU A 242 -1.54 22.46 10.62
C LEU A 242 -1.08 21.64 9.41
N ASP A 243 -1.81 21.75 8.30
CA ASP A 243 -1.44 21.08 7.05
C ASP A 243 -1.88 21.90 5.82
N GLY A 244 -0.91 22.49 5.14
CA GLY A 244 -1.15 23.32 3.95
C GLY A 244 -1.63 22.54 2.73
N ARG A 245 -1.51 21.20 2.70
CA ARG A 245 -1.99 20.35 1.58
C ARG A 245 -3.50 20.46 1.41
N TYR A 246 -4.23 20.71 2.49
CA TYR A 246 -5.68 20.90 2.47
C TYR A 246 -6.15 22.17 1.71
N ALA A 247 -5.24 23.00 1.20
CA ALA A 247 -5.56 24.04 0.23
C ALA A 247 -5.64 23.54 -1.22
N ASP A 248 -5.21 22.30 -1.49
CA ASP A 248 -5.24 21.69 -2.82
C ASP A 248 -6.53 20.89 -3.01
N ILE A 249 -7.32 21.30 -4.00
CA ILE A 249 -8.60 20.64 -4.31
C ILE A 249 -8.40 19.16 -4.71
N LYS A 250 -7.33 18.85 -5.43
CA LYS A 250 -7.05 17.46 -5.82
C LYS A 250 -6.78 16.59 -4.59
N PHE A 251 -5.99 17.10 -3.64
CA PHE A 251 -5.74 16.44 -2.38
C PHE A 251 -7.04 16.17 -1.59
N LEU A 252 -7.97 17.14 -1.56
CA LEU A 252 -9.26 16.96 -0.91
C LEU A 252 -10.10 15.87 -1.59
N GLN A 253 -10.13 15.85 -2.93
CA GLN A 253 -10.84 14.81 -3.69
C GLN A 253 -10.24 13.41 -3.45
N GLU A 254 -8.92 13.30 -3.35
CA GLU A 254 -8.22 12.07 -2.97
C GLU A 254 -8.58 11.62 -1.54
N ASN A 255 -8.95 12.57 -0.66
CA ASN A 255 -9.45 12.32 0.70
C ASN A 255 -10.99 12.23 0.77
N LEU A 256 -11.64 11.85 -0.30
CA LEU A 256 -13.08 11.56 -0.39
C LEU A 256 -14.02 12.76 -0.15
N TRP A 257 -13.53 13.99 -0.24
CA TRP A 257 -14.40 15.16 -0.20
C TRP A 257 -15.32 15.16 -1.42
N GLY A 258 -16.63 15.22 -1.18
CA GLY A 258 -17.63 15.16 -2.21
C GLY A 258 -17.83 16.48 -2.97
N GLU A 259 -18.68 16.46 -3.96
CA GLU A 259 -18.83 17.58 -4.91
C GLU A 259 -19.34 18.86 -4.24
N GLN A 260 -20.29 18.74 -3.31
CA GLN A 260 -20.86 19.89 -2.64
C GLN A 260 -19.82 20.56 -1.72
N LEU A 261 -19.12 19.79 -0.90
CA LEU A 261 -18.10 20.31 0.00
C LEU A 261 -16.91 20.89 -0.80
N ILE A 262 -16.50 20.28 -1.90
CA ILE A 262 -15.48 20.80 -2.81
C ILE A 262 -15.90 22.13 -3.43
N LYS A 263 -17.16 22.26 -3.85
CA LYS A 263 -17.69 23.52 -4.38
C LYS A 263 -17.60 24.64 -3.33
N ASP A 264 -18.10 24.39 -2.13
CA ASP A 264 -18.11 25.38 -1.06
C ASP A 264 -16.67 25.70 -0.59
N THR A 265 -15.76 24.71 -0.64
CA THR A 265 -14.33 24.89 -0.38
C THR A 265 -13.68 25.86 -1.38
N ARG A 266 -14.02 25.76 -2.66
CA ARG A 266 -13.50 26.71 -3.68
C ARG A 266 -13.91 28.15 -3.36
N GLU A 267 -15.14 28.36 -2.92
CA GLU A 267 -15.64 29.67 -2.50
C GLU A 267 -14.90 30.16 -1.24
N PHE A 268 -14.74 29.31 -0.24
CA PHE A 268 -14.00 29.59 0.98
C PHE A 268 -12.54 29.95 0.72
N LEU A 269 -11.82 29.17 -0.08
CA LEU A 269 -10.43 29.42 -0.44
C LEU A 269 -10.24 30.71 -1.25
N ASN A 270 -11.31 31.19 -1.92
CA ASN A 270 -11.32 32.49 -2.63
C ASN A 270 -11.44 33.69 -1.71
N ASN A 271 -11.78 33.52 -0.43
CA ASN A 271 -11.81 34.62 0.53
C ASN A 271 -10.41 35.28 0.64
N PRO A 272 -10.32 36.64 0.60
CA PRO A 272 -9.03 37.34 0.59
C PRO A 272 -8.12 37.02 1.77
N GLN A 273 -8.70 36.78 2.97
CA GLN A 273 -7.94 36.45 4.17
C GLN A 273 -7.35 35.04 4.11
N ILE A 274 -8.06 34.09 3.48
CA ILE A 274 -7.60 32.70 3.27
C ILE A 274 -6.58 32.64 2.14
N LYS A 275 -6.83 33.32 1.01
CA LYS A 275 -5.86 33.42 -0.10
C LYS A 275 -4.48 33.88 0.34
N LYS A 276 -4.43 34.85 1.25
CA LYS A 276 -3.15 35.35 1.79
C LYS A 276 -2.37 34.26 2.53
N ILE A 277 -3.05 33.33 3.20
CA ILE A 277 -2.39 32.22 3.92
C ILE A 277 -1.95 31.16 2.94
N VAL A 278 -2.82 30.76 2.00
CA VAL A 278 -2.48 29.79 0.96
C VAL A 278 -1.26 30.23 0.16
N SER A 279 -1.17 31.54 -0.18
CA SER A 279 -0.01 32.07 -0.89
C SER A 279 1.29 32.05 -0.07
N ASN A 280 1.19 32.23 1.25
CA ASN A 280 2.34 32.20 2.14
C ASN A 280 2.79 30.78 2.51
N ASN A 281 1.90 29.80 2.44
CA ASN A 281 2.16 28.38 2.75
C ASN A 281 2.50 27.55 1.51
N LYS A 282 2.58 28.12 0.31
CA LYS A 282 3.12 27.38 -0.84
C LYS A 282 4.52 26.91 -0.48
N PRO A 283 4.81 25.61 -0.55
CA PRO A 283 6.17 25.13 -0.33
C PRO A 283 7.07 25.88 -1.31
N ALA A 284 8.20 26.39 -0.81
CA ALA A 284 9.25 26.92 -1.66
C ALA A 284 9.51 25.86 -2.73
N ASN A 285 9.57 26.33 -4.00
CA ASN A 285 9.79 25.47 -5.17
C ASN A 285 10.81 24.38 -4.81
N PRO A 286 10.60 23.08 -5.06
CA PRO A 286 11.55 22.02 -4.72
C PRO A 286 12.97 22.23 -5.27
N ARG A 287 13.15 23.18 -6.19
CA ARG A 287 14.44 23.65 -6.71
C ARG A 287 15.15 24.68 -5.82
N GLU A 288 14.52 25.16 -4.76
CA GLU A 288 15.06 26.21 -3.85
C GLU A 288 15.33 25.69 -2.43
N LEU A 289 15.20 24.39 -2.17
CA LEU A 289 15.66 23.83 -0.89
C LEU A 289 17.19 23.83 -0.88
N PRO A 290 17.83 24.48 0.14
CA PRO A 290 19.28 24.37 0.32
C PRO A 290 19.67 22.91 0.45
N ALA A 291 20.80 22.53 -0.16
CA ALA A 291 21.34 21.16 -0.17
C ALA A 291 21.80 20.63 1.20
N GLU A 292 21.39 21.23 2.31
CA GLU A 292 21.91 20.97 3.66
C GLU A 292 21.17 19.87 4.45
N ASN A 293 20.20 19.17 3.87
CA ASN A 293 19.54 18.06 4.58
C ASN A 293 19.61 16.70 3.84
N GLN A 294 20.67 16.47 3.07
CA GLN A 294 21.02 15.14 2.60
C GLN A 294 22.19 14.61 3.43
N GLY A 295 21.89 13.67 4.33
CA GLY A 295 22.90 12.80 4.92
C GLY A 295 23.27 13.09 6.36
N VAL A 296 22.58 12.47 7.28
CA VAL A 296 23.18 12.08 8.55
C VAL A 296 24.07 10.87 8.24
N PRO A 297 25.41 10.93 8.48
CA PRO A 297 26.26 9.77 8.30
C PRO A 297 25.96 8.74 9.38
N ILE A 298 25.75 7.50 8.95
CA ILE A 298 25.68 6.34 9.83
C ILE A 298 27.08 6.14 10.44
N PRO A 299 27.24 6.08 11.78
CA PRO A 299 28.53 5.69 12.39
C PRO A 299 28.81 4.21 12.07
N GLN A 300 30.09 3.94 11.73
CA GLN A 300 30.63 2.60 11.52
C GLN A 300 30.64 1.74 12.79
#